data_90fb071c448e9066d10e95311a02dbf8
#
_entry.id   90fb071c448e9066d10e95311a02dbf8
#
_cell.length_a   1.000
_cell.length_b   1.000
_cell.length_c   1.000
_cell.angle_alpha   90.00
_cell.angle_beta   90.00
_cell.angle_gamma   90.00
#
_symmetry.space_group_name_H-M   'P 1'
#
loop_
_entity.id
_entity.type
_entity.pdbx_description
1 polymer ?
#
loop_
_entity_poly.entity_id
_entity_poly.type
_entity_poly.pdbx_seq_one_letter_code
_entity_poly.pdbx_strand_id
1 'polypeptide(L)'
;MGYNKNNKALAESALEIAGTDPKKCMRCGKCLAACPSELDISPHKFVKYLSEKNIEPLLESKTLWKCLSCLACAERCPRGVEPAALIEAVRLTIIRAQGSNYLKPDDIPNLIEFDEEIPQQLIVSAFRKYSK
;
A
#
# COMPACT_ATOMS: atom_id res chain seq x y z
N MET A 1 6.19 -17.78 -3.58
CA MET A 1 5.37 -16.73 -4.22
C MET A 1 6.27 -15.86 -5.07
N GLY A 2 6.02 -15.84 -6.38
CA GLY A 2 6.96 -15.25 -7.33
C GLY A 2 6.90 -13.72 -7.44
N TYR A 3 7.45 -13.03 -6.48
CA TYR A 3 7.63 -11.56 -6.54
C TYR A 3 8.82 -11.12 -7.41
N ASN A 4 9.46 -12.04 -8.11
CA ASN A 4 10.82 -11.86 -8.64
C ASN A 4 10.96 -11.11 -9.96
N LYS A 5 9.90 -10.57 -10.58
CA LYS A 5 10.03 -9.78 -11.82
C LYS A 5 9.60 -8.32 -11.73
N ASN A 6 9.06 -7.86 -10.59
CA ASN A 6 8.44 -6.54 -10.52
C ASN A 6 8.71 -5.73 -9.25
N ASN A 7 9.67 -6.13 -8.40
CA ASN A 7 9.94 -5.43 -7.15
C ASN A 7 10.29 -3.95 -7.35
N LYS A 8 11.04 -3.64 -8.42
CA LYS A 8 11.37 -2.25 -8.76
C LYS A 8 10.14 -1.48 -9.24
N ALA A 9 9.32 -2.09 -10.09
CA ALA A 9 8.08 -1.47 -10.57
C ALA A 9 7.06 -1.30 -9.44
N LEU A 10 6.98 -2.26 -8.51
CA LEU A 10 6.14 -2.14 -7.31
C LEU A 10 6.62 -1.00 -6.40
N ALA A 11 7.94 -0.85 -6.21
CA ALA A 11 8.49 0.25 -5.44
C ALA A 11 8.19 1.61 -6.09
N GLU A 12 8.32 1.71 -7.40
CA GLU A 12 7.99 2.92 -8.16
C GLU A 12 6.50 3.25 -8.06
N SER A 13 5.62 2.25 -8.22
CA SER A 13 4.18 2.42 -8.04
C SER A 13 3.82 2.87 -6.62
N ALA A 14 4.45 2.28 -5.59
CA ALA A 14 4.25 2.71 -4.21
C ALA A 14 4.69 4.16 -3.98
N LEU A 15 5.81 4.59 -4.57
CA LEU A 15 6.29 5.97 -4.47
C LEU A 15 5.37 6.95 -5.18
N GLU A 16 4.81 6.56 -6.31
CA GLU A 16 3.83 7.36 -7.04
C GLU A 16 2.54 7.53 -6.24
N ILE A 17 2.04 6.45 -5.63
CA ILE A 17 0.86 6.49 -4.75
C ILE A 17 1.10 7.36 -3.52
N ALA A 18 2.28 7.24 -2.89
CA ALA A 18 2.63 8.02 -1.70
C ALA A 18 2.74 9.52 -1.97
N GLY A 19 3.14 9.91 -3.18
CA GLY A 19 3.32 11.31 -3.55
C GLY A 19 4.42 12.05 -2.79
N THR A 20 5.31 11.32 -2.10
CA THR A 20 6.42 11.88 -1.31
C THR A 20 7.76 11.29 -1.73
N ASP A 21 8.82 12.07 -1.56
CA ASP A 21 10.18 11.65 -1.95
C ASP A 21 10.96 11.11 -0.75
N PRO A 22 11.22 9.79 -0.68
CA PRO A 22 11.94 9.17 0.41
C PRO A 22 13.43 9.59 0.46
N LYS A 23 13.99 10.12 -0.63
CA LYS A 23 15.39 10.58 -0.70
C LYS A 23 15.64 11.81 0.18
N LYS A 24 14.61 12.58 0.50
CA LYS A 24 14.69 13.71 1.41
C LYS A 24 15.03 13.32 2.86
N CYS A 25 14.91 12.04 3.20
CA CYS A 25 15.14 11.54 4.55
C CYS A 25 16.60 11.72 4.97
N MET A 26 16.83 12.48 6.03
CA MET A 26 18.14 12.69 6.64
C MET A 26 18.49 11.68 7.74
N ARG A 27 17.66 10.67 7.95
CA ARG A 27 17.86 9.60 8.96
C ARG A 27 17.98 10.09 10.40
N CYS A 28 17.31 11.17 10.75
CA CYS A 28 17.39 11.76 12.10
C CYS A 28 16.71 10.92 13.20
N GLY A 29 15.86 9.95 12.85
CA GLY A 29 15.20 9.05 13.79
C GLY A 29 14.02 9.63 14.57
N LYS A 30 13.62 10.89 14.35
CA LYS A 30 12.47 11.52 15.04
C LYS A 30 11.16 10.78 14.81
N CYS A 31 10.98 10.21 13.62
CA CYS A 31 9.80 9.39 13.30
C CYS A 31 9.73 8.10 14.12
N LEU A 32 10.86 7.49 14.46
CA LEU A 32 10.90 6.33 15.35
C LEU A 32 10.50 6.72 16.78
N ALA A 33 11.03 7.81 17.29
CA ALA A 33 10.70 8.29 18.63
C ALA A 33 9.22 8.69 18.80
N ALA A 34 8.58 9.12 17.69
CA ALA A 34 7.17 9.51 17.69
C ALA A 34 6.21 8.33 17.49
N CYS A 35 6.70 7.18 17.04
CA CYS A 35 5.85 6.04 16.71
C CYS A 35 5.29 5.36 17.97
N PRO A 36 3.96 5.25 18.14
CA PRO A 36 3.34 4.58 19.26
C PRO A 36 3.33 3.05 19.15
N SER A 37 3.64 2.51 17.97
CA SER A 37 3.61 1.07 17.69
C SER A 37 5.00 0.46 17.68
N GLU A 38 5.09 -0.78 18.15
CA GLU A 38 6.29 -1.60 18.02
C GLU A 38 6.37 -2.21 16.63
N LEU A 39 7.05 -1.53 15.74
CA LEU A 39 7.27 -1.97 14.37
C LEU A 39 8.55 -2.80 14.26
N ASP A 40 8.52 -3.90 13.52
CA ASP A 40 9.69 -4.72 13.21
C ASP A 40 10.68 -3.96 12.30
N ILE A 41 10.17 -3.22 11.33
CA ILE A 41 10.95 -2.25 10.56
C ILE A 41 10.54 -0.84 10.99
N SER A 42 11.47 -0.11 11.59
CA SER A 42 11.21 1.26 12.04
C SER A 42 10.90 2.21 10.85
N PRO A 43 10.13 3.31 11.07
CA PRO A 43 9.71 4.18 9.99
C PRO A 43 10.87 4.71 9.12
N HIS A 44 11.99 5.12 9.73
CA HIS A 44 13.14 5.63 8.96
C HIS A 44 13.87 4.53 8.17
N LYS A 45 13.88 3.28 8.65
CA LYS A 45 14.39 2.13 7.88
C LYS A 45 13.48 1.79 6.73
N PHE A 46 12.17 1.88 6.94
CA PHE A 46 11.18 1.69 5.88
C PHE A 46 11.38 2.68 4.74
N VAL A 47 11.56 3.96 5.07
CA VAL A 47 11.89 5.03 4.11
C VAL A 47 13.19 4.72 3.35
N LYS A 48 14.22 4.23 4.07
CA LYS A 48 15.50 3.85 3.45
C LYS A 48 15.32 2.76 2.39
N TYR A 49 14.64 1.66 2.74
CA TYR A 49 14.41 0.57 1.80
C TYR A 49 13.67 1.04 0.53
N LEU A 50 12.67 1.88 0.67
CA LEU A 50 11.97 2.44 -0.49
C LEU A 50 12.85 3.40 -1.30
N SER A 51 13.71 4.18 -0.66
CA SER A 51 14.65 5.06 -1.38
C SER A 51 15.64 4.27 -2.24
N GLU A 52 15.99 3.07 -1.80
CA GLU A 52 16.86 2.12 -2.50
C GLU A 52 16.07 1.22 -3.49
N LYS A 53 14.74 1.40 -3.59
CA LYS A 53 13.82 0.57 -4.38
C LYS A 53 13.85 -0.91 -4.01
N ASN A 54 14.24 -1.22 -2.79
CA ASN A 54 14.25 -2.57 -2.23
C ASN A 54 12.96 -2.81 -1.43
N ILE A 55 11.89 -3.22 -2.12
CA ILE A 55 10.57 -3.41 -1.51
C ILE A 55 10.41 -4.79 -0.87
N GLU A 56 11.23 -5.76 -1.24
CA GLU A 56 11.07 -7.16 -0.83
C GLU A 56 11.00 -7.35 0.70
N PRO A 57 11.92 -6.80 1.52
CA PRO A 57 11.82 -6.93 2.97
C PRO A 57 10.58 -6.24 3.55
N LEU A 58 10.05 -5.25 2.84
CA LEU A 58 8.88 -4.50 3.28
C LEU A 58 7.59 -5.29 3.08
N LEU A 59 7.50 -6.08 2.01
CA LEU A 59 6.32 -6.89 1.69
C LEU A 59 6.10 -7.99 2.72
N GLU A 60 7.17 -8.52 3.31
CA GLU A 60 7.12 -9.57 4.33
C GLU A 60 7.00 -9.01 5.75
N SER A 61 7.21 -7.71 5.91
CA SER A 61 7.23 -7.05 7.21
C SER A 61 5.86 -6.95 7.85
N LYS A 62 5.80 -7.24 9.15
CA LYS A 62 4.61 -7.00 9.98
C LYS A 62 4.32 -5.50 10.15
N THR A 63 5.30 -4.63 9.90
CA THR A 63 5.14 -3.17 9.96
C THR A 63 3.96 -2.69 9.14
N LEU A 64 3.71 -3.28 7.96
CA LEU A 64 2.58 -2.93 7.11
C LEU A 64 1.23 -3.01 7.83
N TRP A 65 1.08 -3.98 8.73
CA TRP A 65 -0.18 -4.25 9.43
C TRP A 65 -0.21 -3.71 10.86
N LYS A 66 0.95 -3.44 11.45
CA LYS A 66 1.08 -2.84 12.78
C LYS A 66 1.06 -1.31 12.77
N CYS A 67 1.32 -0.69 11.62
CA CYS A 67 1.25 0.76 11.49
C CYS A 67 -0.19 1.25 11.63
N LEU A 68 -0.44 2.11 12.61
CA LEU A 68 -1.77 2.67 12.91
C LEU A 68 -2.17 3.82 11.98
N SER A 69 -1.30 4.24 11.07
CA SER A 69 -1.51 5.41 10.19
C SER A 69 -1.87 6.70 10.97
N CYS A 70 -1.31 6.85 12.17
CA CYS A 70 -1.61 7.98 13.06
C CYS A 70 -0.93 9.29 12.65
N LEU A 71 -0.07 9.28 11.63
CA LEU A 71 0.66 10.42 11.07
C LEU A 71 1.66 11.10 12.02
N ALA A 72 1.86 10.61 13.24
CA ALA A 72 2.81 11.20 14.20
C ALA A 72 4.24 11.29 13.64
N CYS A 73 4.66 10.29 12.85
CA CYS A 73 5.96 10.30 12.17
C CYS A 73 6.05 11.36 11.07
N ALA A 74 4.96 11.65 10.38
CA ALA A 74 4.89 12.70 9.36
C ALA A 74 5.01 14.08 10.00
N GLU A 75 4.26 14.34 11.07
CA GLU A 75 4.31 15.61 11.82
C GLU A 75 5.70 15.91 12.41
N ARG A 76 6.42 14.88 12.84
CA ARG A 76 7.76 15.03 13.42
C ARG A 76 8.89 15.09 12.38
N CYS A 77 8.60 14.86 11.13
CA CYS A 77 9.61 14.84 10.08
C CYS A 77 10.00 16.26 9.64
N PRO A 78 11.26 16.72 9.89
CA PRO A 78 11.68 18.06 9.49
C PRO A 78 11.82 18.22 7.97
N ARG A 79 11.86 17.10 7.24
CA ARG A 79 12.01 17.06 5.78
C ARG A 79 10.70 16.77 5.03
N GLY A 80 9.59 16.57 5.76
CA GLY A 80 8.30 16.29 5.14
C GLY A 80 8.25 14.99 4.33
N VAL A 81 8.91 13.92 4.82
CA VAL A 81 8.98 12.63 4.08
C VAL A 81 7.72 11.78 4.24
N GLU A 82 6.93 12.01 5.27
CA GLU A 82 5.68 11.28 5.54
C GLU A 82 5.82 9.73 5.53
N PRO A 83 6.57 9.14 6.48
CA PRO A 83 6.76 7.69 6.49
C PRO A 83 5.46 6.88 6.53
N ALA A 84 4.42 7.40 7.19
CA ALA A 84 3.10 6.76 7.24
C ALA A 84 2.47 6.64 5.84
N ALA A 85 2.59 7.66 4.99
CA ALA A 85 2.09 7.61 3.61
C ALA A 85 2.84 6.56 2.77
N LEU A 86 4.16 6.41 3.00
CA LEU A 86 4.96 5.38 2.33
C LEU A 86 4.54 3.96 2.76
N ILE A 87 4.28 3.74 4.04
CA ILE A 87 3.80 2.46 4.56
C ILE A 87 2.42 2.14 3.96
N GLU A 88 1.52 3.12 3.95
CA GLU A 88 0.18 2.97 3.38
C GLU A 88 0.24 2.67 1.87
N ALA A 89 1.11 3.33 1.14
CA ALA A 89 1.28 3.10 -0.29
C ALA A 89 1.74 1.67 -0.59
N VAL A 90 2.70 1.13 0.17
CA VAL A 90 3.12 -0.28 0.02
C VAL A 90 1.98 -1.23 0.40
N ARG A 91 1.21 -0.93 1.44
CA ARG A 91 0.02 -1.70 1.80
C ARG A 91 -1.00 -1.75 0.66
N LEU A 92 -1.25 -0.61 0.01
CA LEU A 92 -2.17 -0.51 -1.12
C LEU A 92 -1.69 -1.31 -2.34
N THR A 93 -0.39 -1.37 -2.61
CA THR A 93 0.13 -2.19 -3.73
C THR A 93 -0.12 -3.69 -3.53
N ILE A 94 -0.22 -4.15 -2.26
CA ILE A 94 -0.54 -5.54 -1.95
C ILE A 94 -2.04 -5.79 -2.03
N ILE A 95 -2.85 -4.93 -1.40
CA ILE A 95 -4.31 -5.12 -1.28
C ILE A 95 -5.01 -4.85 -2.61
N ARG A 96 -4.53 -3.85 -3.36
CA ARG A 96 -5.10 -3.40 -4.63
C ARG A 96 -4.05 -3.44 -5.72
N ALA A 97 -3.62 -4.66 -6.08
CA ALA A 97 -2.70 -4.83 -7.18
C ALA A 97 -3.30 -4.23 -8.47
N GLN A 98 -2.54 -3.33 -9.10
CA GLN A 98 -3.00 -2.68 -10.33
C GLN A 98 -3.27 -3.72 -11.41
N GLY A 99 -4.40 -3.59 -12.07
CA GLY A 99 -4.82 -4.48 -13.16
C GLY A 99 -5.53 -5.76 -12.73
N SER A 100 -5.62 -6.07 -11.43
CA SER A 100 -6.33 -7.25 -10.93
C SER A 100 -7.77 -6.99 -10.50
N ASN A 101 -8.18 -5.74 -10.39
CA ASN A 101 -9.47 -5.32 -9.86
C ASN A 101 -10.49 -4.97 -10.96
N TYR A 102 -10.28 -5.44 -12.19
CA TYR A 102 -11.20 -5.20 -13.29
C TYR A 102 -12.04 -6.45 -13.52
N LEU A 103 -13.35 -6.31 -13.38
CA LEU A 103 -14.32 -7.29 -13.81
C LEU A 103 -14.70 -6.98 -15.27
N LYS A 104 -14.58 -7.97 -16.14
CA LYS A 104 -15.16 -7.92 -17.47
C LYS A 104 -16.60 -8.40 -17.40
N PRO A 105 -17.50 -7.92 -18.27
CA PRO A 105 -18.90 -8.39 -18.30
C PRO A 105 -19.02 -9.92 -18.39
N ASP A 106 -18.10 -10.54 -19.11
CA ASP A 106 -18.08 -12.00 -19.33
C ASP A 106 -17.65 -12.81 -18.09
N ASP A 107 -17.00 -12.15 -17.12
CA ASP A 107 -16.55 -12.81 -15.88
C ASP A 107 -17.66 -12.91 -14.84
N ILE A 108 -18.70 -12.07 -14.92
CA ILE A 108 -19.78 -11.97 -13.94
C ILE A 108 -20.55 -13.27 -13.78
N PRO A 109 -20.98 -13.96 -14.87
CA PRO A 109 -21.71 -15.22 -14.76
C PRO A 109 -20.94 -16.32 -14.04
N ASN A 110 -19.60 -16.26 -14.05
CA ASN A 110 -18.73 -17.26 -13.45
C ASN A 110 -18.39 -16.97 -11.97
N LEU A 111 -18.58 -15.71 -11.55
CA LEU A 111 -18.21 -15.25 -10.21
C LEU A 111 -19.40 -15.20 -9.26
N ILE A 112 -20.62 -15.18 -9.79
CA ILE A 112 -21.84 -15.03 -8.99
C ILE A 112 -22.69 -16.26 -9.24
N GLU A 113 -22.81 -17.14 -8.26
CA GLU A 113 -23.98 -18.00 -8.17
C GLU A 113 -25.17 -17.04 -7.96
N PHE A 114 -25.99 -16.91 -9.01
CA PHE A 114 -27.17 -16.04 -8.94
C PHE A 114 -28.15 -16.63 -7.93
N ASP A 115 -28.08 -16.12 -6.71
CA ASP A 115 -29.12 -16.29 -5.74
C ASP A 115 -30.27 -15.34 -6.11
N GLU A 116 -31.47 -15.87 -6.29
CA GLU A 116 -32.66 -15.09 -6.65
C GLU A 116 -32.97 -13.99 -5.63
N GLU A 117 -32.42 -14.12 -4.41
CA GLU A 117 -32.57 -13.14 -3.34
C GLU A 117 -31.66 -11.91 -3.50
N ILE A 118 -30.63 -11.95 -4.35
CA ILE A 118 -29.74 -10.81 -4.54
C ILE A 118 -30.38 -9.76 -5.44
N PRO A 119 -30.62 -8.53 -4.94
CA PRO A 119 -31.18 -7.46 -5.76
C PRO A 119 -30.30 -7.17 -6.97
N GLN A 120 -30.90 -7.14 -8.18
CA GLN A 120 -30.21 -6.86 -9.42
C GLN A 120 -29.39 -5.55 -9.37
N GLN A 121 -29.87 -4.55 -8.63
CA GLN A 121 -29.18 -3.28 -8.43
C GLN A 121 -27.85 -3.42 -7.70
N LEU A 122 -27.72 -4.39 -6.78
CA LEU A 122 -26.47 -4.67 -6.09
C LEU A 122 -25.40 -5.15 -7.10
N ILE A 123 -25.78 -6.04 -7.98
CA ILE A 123 -24.89 -6.57 -9.04
C ILE A 123 -24.44 -5.45 -9.96
N VAL A 124 -25.37 -4.61 -10.43
CA VAL A 124 -25.07 -3.47 -11.30
C VAL A 124 -24.15 -2.45 -10.61
N SER A 125 -24.37 -2.17 -9.32
CA SER A 125 -23.53 -1.23 -8.57
C SER A 125 -22.12 -1.77 -8.34
N ALA A 126 -21.99 -3.06 -8.03
CA ALA A 126 -20.69 -3.72 -7.92
C ALA A 126 -19.94 -3.69 -9.27
N PHE A 127 -20.62 -3.98 -10.36
CA PHE A 127 -20.04 -3.92 -11.71
C PHE A 127 -19.53 -2.51 -12.03
N ARG A 128 -20.35 -1.47 -11.81
CA ARG A 128 -19.93 -0.07 -12.04
C ARG A 128 -18.70 0.36 -11.25
N LYS A 129 -18.54 -0.19 -10.06
CA LYS A 129 -17.39 0.13 -9.20
C LYS A 129 -16.10 -0.51 -9.69
N TYR A 130 -16.16 -1.70 -10.26
CA TYR A 130 -14.99 -2.50 -10.62
C TYR A 130 -14.79 -2.69 -12.12
N SER A 131 -15.72 -2.26 -12.96
CA SER A 131 -15.54 -2.21 -14.41
C SER A 131 -14.85 -0.91 -14.82
N LYS A 132 -14.01 -1.01 -15.82
CA LYS A 132 -13.37 0.14 -16.45
C LYS A 132 -13.77 0.22 -17.91
#